data_39eb231127170504724a44eaa9d69ac2
#
_entry.id   39eb231127170504724a44eaa9d69ac2
#
_cell.length_a   1.000
_cell.length_b   1.000
_cell.length_c   1.000
_cell.angle_alpha   90.00
_cell.angle_beta   90.00
_cell.angle_gamma   90.00
#
_symmetry.space_group_name_H-M   'P 1'
#
loop_
_entity.id
_entity.type
_entity.pdbx_description
1 polymer ?
#
loop_
_entity_poly.entity_id
_entity_poly.type
_entity_poly.pdbx_seq_one_letter_code
_entity_poly.pdbx_strand_id
1 'polypeptide(L)'
;MDEATRLQRHLPLFRACAGWTAKNFAELLEVSRQTVSAWENYNGKDSKKGVKLSRVQYLAIRKLLDDEIAKDLPAEGAKKKQHILGTMLEVLVDHPDQYTSEDVNAILGEAELMAPSIMKQPEKRQFVSKVWPSLLIGCGVVLSAAVIAILGHDKD
;
A
#
# COMPACT_ATOMS: atom_id res chain seq x y z
N MET A 1 3.23 8.11 16.74
CA MET A 1 3.69 8.27 15.31
C MET A 1 2.63 9.07 14.59
N ASP A 2 3.03 10.11 13.84
CA ASP A 2 2.09 10.95 13.08
C ASP A 2 1.52 10.23 11.84
N GLU A 3 0.36 10.68 11.34
CA GLU A 3 -0.34 10.11 10.18
C GLU A 3 0.53 10.08 8.92
N ALA A 4 1.30 11.15 8.68
CA ALA A 4 2.19 11.24 7.54
C ALA A 4 3.25 10.13 7.56
N THR A 5 3.81 9.85 8.73
CA THR A 5 4.79 8.77 8.90
C THR A 5 4.14 7.39 8.78
N ARG A 6 2.89 7.23 9.26
CA ARG A 6 2.13 5.98 9.08
C ARG A 6 1.83 5.72 7.62
N LEU A 7 1.29 6.72 6.91
CA LEU A 7 1.03 6.62 5.47
C LEU A 7 2.32 6.29 4.71
N GLN A 8 3.40 7.02 4.98
CA GLN A 8 4.67 6.86 4.29
C GLN A 8 5.26 5.46 4.42
N ARG A 9 5.10 4.84 5.59
CA ARG A 9 5.55 3.46 5.84
C ARG A 9 4.94 2.46 4.87
N HIS A 10 3.69 2.68 4.49
CA HIS A 10 2.92 1.80 3.61
C HIS A 10 2.68 2.39 2.21
N LEU A 11 3.34 3.52 1.90
CA LEU A 11 3.14 4.25 0.65
C LEU A 11 3.27 3.39 -0.61
N PRO A 12 4.26 2.50 -0.71
CA PRO A 12 4.38 1.62 -1.86
C PRO A 12 3.17 0.71 -2.06
N LEU A 13 2.61 0.21 -0.96
CA LEU A 13 1.45 -0.68 -0.99
C LEU A 13 0.18 0.10 -1.38
N PHE A 14 -0.03 1.28 -0.80
CA PHE A 14 -1.12 2.19 -1.19
C PHE A 14 -1.07 2.50 -2.68
N ARG A 15 0.10 2.89 -3.19
CA ARG A 15 0.30 3.18 -4.60
C ARG A 15 0.01 1.96 -5.48
N ALA A 16 0.48 0.79 -5.10
CA ALA A 16 0.24 -0.44 -5.84
C ALA A 16 -1.25 -0.83 -5.85
N CYS A 17 -1.93 -0.74 -4.72
CA CYS A 17 -3.38 -1.00 -4.63
C CYS A 17 -4.20 0.03 -5.41
N ALA A 18 -3.76 1.30 -5.45
CA ALA A 18 -4.38 2.32 -6.29
C ALA A 18 -4.17 2.09 -7.81
N GLY A 19 -3.27 1.20 -8.19
CA GLY A 19 -2.96 0.92 -9.58
C GLY A 19 -1.99 1.90 -10.22
N TRP A 20 -1.31 2.71 -9.42
CA TRP A 20 -0.38 3.69 -9.91
C TRP A 20 1.03 3.13 -10.05
N THR A 21 1.63 3.27 -11.23
CA THR A 21 3.07 3.08 -11.39
C THR A 21 3.82 4.20 -10.67
N ALA A 22 5.11 4.02 -10.35
CA ALA A 22 5.91 5.10 -9.78
C ALA A 22 5.98 6.33 -10.70
N LYS A 23 5.91 6.11 -12.03
CA LYS A 23 5.85 7.18 -13.02
C LYS A 23 4.52 7.94 -12.93
N ASN A 24 3.38 7.24 -13.02
CA ASN A 24 2.06 7.88 -12.94
C ASN A 24 1.86 8.62 -11.62
N PHE A 25 2.32 8.03 -10.51
CA PHE A 25 2.21 8.66 -9.19
C PHE A 25 3.06 9.93 -9.08
N ALA A 26 4.26 9.92 -9.67
CA ALA A 26 5.11 11.10 -9.76
C ALA A 26 4.46 12.21 -10.62
N GLU A 27 3.85 11.83 -11.75
CA GLU A 27 3.13 12.75 -12.63
C GLU A 27 1.91 13.38 -11.93
N LEU A 28 1.11 12.58 -11.21
CA LEU A 28 -0.06 13.07 -10.44
C LEU A 28 0.32 14.08 -9.36
N LEU A 29 1.52 13.98 -8.79
CA LEU A 29 2.02 14.86 -7.73
C LEU A 29 2.96 15.95 -8.26
N GLU A 30 3.19 16.01 -9.59
CA GLU A 30 4.11 16.94 -10.23
C GLU A 30 5.55 16.90 -9.65
N VAL A 31 6.01 15.68 -9.32
CA VAL A 31 7.35 15.44 -8.76
C VAL A 31 8.14 14.46 -9.64
N SER A 32 9.44 14.32 -9.36
CA SER A 32 10.27 13.35 -10.07
C SER A 32 10.05 11.91 -9.53
N ARG A 33 10.33 10.90 -10.36
CA ARG A 33 10.36 9.48 -9.93
C ARG A 33 11.37 9.25 -8.78
N GLN A 34 12.49 9.98 -8.80
CA GLN A 34 13.48 9.91 -7.73
C GLN A 34 12.90 10.39 -6.40
N THR A 35 12.06 11.43 -6.44
CA THR A 35 11.36 11.93 -5.25
C THR A 35 10.43 10.87 -4.68
N VAL A 36 9.62 10.22 -5.51
CA VAL A 36 8.76 9.11 -5.07
C VAL A 36 9.60 7.97 -4.47
N SER A 37 10.67 7.58 -5.14
CA SER A 37 11.58 6.55 -4.64
C SER A 37 12.21 6.94 -3.30
N ALA A 38 12.57 8.21 -3.11
CA ALA A 38 13.11 8.70 -1.85
C ALA A 38 12.08 8.62 -0.72
N TRP A 39 10.81 8.92 -0.99
CA TRP A 39 9.74 8.74 -0.01
C TRP A 39 9.51 7.28 0.35
N GLU A 40 9.48 6.40 -0.65
CA GLU A 40 9.26 4.95 -0.47
C GLU A 40 10.42 4.26 0.24
N ASN A 41 11.63 4.80 0.18
CA ASN A 41 12.81 4.26 0.87
C ASN A 41 13.02 4.83 2.28
N TYR A 42 12.17 5.73 2.76
CA TYR A 42 12.27 6.27 4.10
C TYR A 42 11.82 5.24 5.14
N ASN A 43 12.70 4.88 6.06
CA ASN A 43 12.48 3.86 7.08
C ASN A 43 12.40 4.40 8.52
N GLY A 44 12.23 5.72 8.68
CA GLY A 44 12.11 6.34 10.00
C GLY A 44 13.42 6.52 10.77
N LYS A 45 14.54 6.04 10.26
CA LYS A 45 15.89 6.26 10.79
C LYS A 45 16.66 7.07 9.76
N ASP A 46 17.73 7.77 10.18
CA ASP A 46 18.60 8.57 9.32
C ASP A 46 19.11 7.77 8.11
N SER A 47 18.24 7.53 7.18
CA SER A 47 18.61 6.84 5.97
C SER A 47 19.12 7.87 4.97
N LYS A 48 20.39 7.74 4.60
CA LYS A 48 21.00 8.55 3.53
C LYS A 48 20.26 8.44 2.19
N LYS A 49 19.24 7.59 2.09
CA LYS A 49 18.51 7.27 0.85
C LYS A 49 17.03 7.63 0.88
N GLY A 50 16.47 7.95 2.03
CA GLY A 50 15.05 8.24 2.18
C GLY A 50 14.79 9.67 2.67
N VAL A 51 13.67 10.23 2.26
CA VAL A 51 13.21 11.57 2.65
C VAL A 51 11.85 11.46 3.31
N LYS A 52 11.70 12.09 4.49
CA LYS A 52 10.41 12.15 5.19
C LYS A 52 9.42 13.02 4.41
N LEU A 53 8.17 12.57 4.33
CA LEU A 53 7.08 13.37 3.76
C LEU A 53 6.87 14.64 4.60
N SER A 54 6.78 15.78 3.93
CA SER A 54 6.26 17.00 4.53
C SER A 54 4.73 16.90 4.71
N ARG A 55 4.17 17.76 5.56
CA ARG A 55 2.71 17.82 5.75
C ARG A 55 1.96 18.10 4.44
N VAL A 56 2.49 18.97 3.59
CA VAL A 56 1.86 19.31 2.30
C VAL A 56 1.85 18.10 1.36
N GLN A 57 2.96 17.37 1.28
CA GLN A 57 3.05 16.15 0.48
C GLN A 57 2.11 15.06 0.99
N TYR A 58 2.04 14.88 2.31
CA TYR A 58 1.06 13.99 2.93
C TYR A 58 -0.37 14.34 2.53
N LEU A 59 -0.77 15.63 2.66
CA LEU A 59 -2.12 16.06 2.30
C LEU A 59 -2.42 15.87 0.81
N ALA A 60 -1.46 16.12 -0.06
CA ALA A 60 -1.61 15.88 -1.49
C ALA A 60 -1.81 14.39 -1.80
N ILE A 61 -1.00 13.51 -1.21
CA ILE A 61 -1.12 12.06 -1.38
C ILE A 61 -2.45 11.57 -0.81
N ARG A 62 -2.83 12.04 0.37
CA ARG A 62 -4.10 11.69 1.02
C ARG A 62 -5.28 12.08 0.13
N LYS A 63 -5.28 13.28 -0.41
CA LYS A 63 -6.32 13.74 -1.35
C LYS A 63 -6.43 12.85 -2.58
N LEU A 64 -5.31 12.44 -3.17
CA LEU A 64 -5.33 11.52 -4.32
C LEU A 64 -5.93 10.16 -3.96
N LEU A 65 -5.62 9.62 -2.77
CA LEU A 65 -6.18 8.36 -2.29
C LEU A 65 -7.69 8.49 -2.03
N ASP A 66 -8.11 9.56 -1.37
CA ASP A 66 -9.52 9.84 -1.09
C ASP A 66 -10.31 9.99 -2.40
N ASP A 67 -9.75 10.67 -3.41
CA ASP A 67 -10.37 10.81 -4.73
C ASP A 67 -10.45 9.44 -5.45
N GLU A 68 -9.44 8.60 -5.33
CA GLU A 68 -9.45 7.25 -5.91
C GLU A 68 -10.53 6.36 -5.27
N ILE A 69 -10.71 6.47 -3.96
CA ILE A 69 -11.75 5.75 -3.20
C ILE A 69 -13.15 6.25 -3.57
N ALA A 70 -13.30 7.56 -3.79
CA ALA A 70 -14.58 8.20 -4.09
C ALA A 70 -15.05 8.04 -5.54
N LYS A 71 -14.23 7.48 -6.43
CA LYS A 71 -14.62 7.28 -7.84
C LYS A 71 -15.81 6.33 -7.94
N ASP A 72 -16.84 6.75 -8.69
CA ASP A 72 -17.96 5.87 -9.03
C ASP A 72 -17.54 4.95 -10.19
N LEU A 73 -17.18 3.73 -9.85
CA LEU A 73 -16.72 2.73 -10.81
C LEU A 73 -17.71 1.58 -10.88
N PRO A 74 -18.23 1.23 -12.08
CA PRO A 74 -19.26 0.21 -12.23
C PRO A 74 -18.73 -1.22 -12.04
N ALA A 75 -17.44 -1.45 -12.21
CA ALA A 75 -16.85 -2.78 -12.15
C ALA A 75 -16.65 -3.28 -10.71
N GLU A 76 -17.04 -4.51 -10.44
CA GLU A 76 -16.93 -5.13 -9.10
C GLU A 76 -15.48 -5.20 -8.57
N GLY A 77 -14.52 -5.48 -9.44
CA GLY A 77 -13.10 -5.45 -9.08
C GLY A 77 -12.58 -4.06 -8.68
N ALA A 78 -13.15 -3.01 -9.26
CA ALA A 78 -12.84 -1.64 -8.90
C ALA A 78 -13.42 -1.27 -7.51
N LYS A 79 -14.63 -1.72 -7.19
CA LYS A 79 -15.25 -1.57 -5.86
C LYS A 79 -14.43 -2.28 -4.78
N LYS A 80 -13.94 -3.47 -5.06
CA LYS A 80 -13.05 -4.21 -4.15
C LYS A 80 -11.76 -3.43 -3.88
N LYS A 81 -11.14 -2.88 -4.92
CA LYS A 81 -9.96 -2.03 -4.82
C LYS A 81 -10.22 -0.81 -3.91
N GLN A 82 -11.32 -0.11 -4.13
CA GLN A 82 -11.72 1.06 -3.33
C GLN A 82 -11.95 0.67 -1.88
N HIS A 83 -12.63 -0.43 -1.63
CA HIS A 83 -12.85 -0.94 -0.28
C HIS A 83 -11.53 -1.24 0.43
N ILE A 84 -10.60 -1.92 -0.22
CA ILE A 84 -9.28 -2.23 0.36
C ILE A 84 -8.50 -0.95 0.65
N LEU A 85 -8.46 0.02 -0.28
CA LEU A 85 -7.79 1.30 -0.06
C LEU A 85 -8.39 2.06 1.13
N GLY A 86 -9.71 2.11 1.23
CA GLY A 86 -10.41 2.75 2.34
C GLY A 86 -10.09 2.08 3.67
N THR A 87 -10.17 0.76 3.72
CA THR A 87 -9.85 -0.01 4.93
C THR A 87 -8.37 0.13 5.32
N MET A 88 -7.46 0.16 4.35
CA MET A 88 -6.04 0.42 4.62
C MET A 88 -5.83 1.80 5.26
N LEU A 89 -6.50 2.85 4.75
CA LEU A 89 -6.39 4.19 5.34
C LEU A 89 -6.91 4.18 6.78
N GLU A 90 -8.07 3.62 7.01
CA GLU A 90 -8.70 3.52 8.33
C GLU A 90 -7.80 2.79 9.33
N VAL A 91 -7.38 1.57 8.99
CA VAL A 91 -6.64 0.67 9.89
C VAL A 91 -5.18 1.09 10.10
N LEU A 92 -4.50 1.54 9.04
CA LEU A 92 -3.05 1.78 9.10
C LEU A 92 -2.69 3.24 9.39
N VAL A 93 -3.57 4.18 9.05
CA VAL A 93 -3.25 5.62 9.09
C VAL A 93 -4.12 6.37 10.09
N ASP A 94 -5.44 6.28 9.95
CA ASP A 94 -6.36 7.16 10.68
C ASP A 94 -6.56 6.69 12.12
N HIS A 95 -6.94 5.45 12.31
CA HIS A 95 -7.35 4.90 13.63
C HIS A 95 -6.61 3.60 14.01
N PRO A 96 -5.27 3.51 13.92
CA PRO A 96 -4.53 2.28 14.17
C PRO A 96 -4.74 1.71 15.58
N ASP A 97 -5.07 2.57 16.54
CA ASP A 97 -5.26 2.16 17.94
C ASP A 97 -6.61 1.45 18.19
N GLN A 98 -7.52 1.46 17.20
CA GLN A 98 -8.82 0.80 17.29
C GLN A 98 -8.80 -0.65 16.78
N TYR A 99 -7.69 -1.07 16.17
CA TYR A 99 -7.56 -2.35 15.50
C TYR A 99 -6.50 -3.23 16.13
N THR A 100 -6.74 -4.54 16.10
CA THR A 100 -5.78 -5.52 16.59
C THR A 100 -4.67 -5.78 15.58
N SER A 101 -3.58 -6.43 16.04
CA SER A 101 -2.53 -6.88 15.12
C SER A 101 -3.04 -7.88 14.07
N GLU A 102 -4.10 -8.62 14.39
CA GLU A 102 -4.74 -9.57 13.47
C GLU A 102 -5.48 -8.83 12.35
N ASP A 103 -6.21 -7.75 12.70
CA ASP A 103 -6.89 -6.91 11.72
C ASP A 103 -5.90 -6.24 10.75
N VAL A 104 -4.80 -5.71 11.32
CA VAL A 104 -3.72 -5.11 10.53
C VAL A 104 -3.11 -6.13 9.56
N ASN A 105 -2.84 -7.34 10.02
CA ASN A 105 -2.28 -8.40 9.18
C ASN A 105 -3.26 -8.87 8.10
N ALA A 106 -4.55 -8.96 8.43
CA ALA A 106 -5.58 -9.33 7.47
C ALA A 106 -5.66 -8.32 6.32
N ILE A 107 -5.75 -7.02 6.62
CA ILE A 107 -5.82 -6.00 5.56
C ILE A 107 -4.52 -5.90 4.74
N LEU A 108 -3.37 -6.07 5.37
CA LEU A 108 -2.10 -6.12 4.65
C LEU A 108 -2.08 -7.33 3.69
N GLY A 109 -2.52 -8.51 4.12
CA GLY A 109 -2.62 -9.70 3.28
C GLY A 109 -3.55 -9.52 2.08
N GLU A 110 -4.73 -8.90 2.28
CA GLU A 110 -5.65 -8.59 1.18
C GLU A 110 -5.05 -7.58 0.19
N ALA A 111 -4.42 -6.53 0.69
CA ALA A 111 -3.75 -5.54 -0.14
C ALA A 111 -2.61 -6.16 -0.96
N GLU A 112 -1.88 -7.07 -0.36
CA GLU A 112 -0.82 -7.84 -1.00
C GLU A 112 -1.32 -8.70 -2.15
N LEU A 113 -2.43 -9.37 -1.96
CA LEU A 113 -3.05 -10.19 -3.02
C LEU A 113 -3.54 -9.34 -4.20
N MET A 114 -3.95 -8.09 -3.95
CA MET A 114 -4.33 -7.18 -5.04
C MET A 114 -3.12 -6.57 -5.77
N ALA A 115 -2.07 -6.24 -5.06
CA ALA A 115 -0.89 -5.58 -5.61
C ALA A 115 -0.18 -6.35 -6.75
N PRO A 116 -0.06 -7.70 -6.77
CA PRO A 116 0.62 -8.44 -7.83
C PRO A 116 -0.01 -8.30 -9.21
N SER A 117 -1.31 -8.12 -9.32
CA SER A 117 -1.98 -7.93 -10.61
C SER A 117 -1.51 -6.66 -11.34
N ILE A 118 -1.05 -5.68 -10.56
CA ILE A 118 -0.52 -4.40 -11.02
C ILE A 118 0.99 -4.47 -11.20
N MET A 119 1.64 -5.38 -10.48
CA MET A 119 3.09 -5.54 -10.43
C MET A 119 3.68 -6.45 -11.50
N LYS A 120 2.97 -6.80 -12.57
CA LYS A 120 3.49 -7.62 -13.69
C LYS A 120 4.58 -6.94 -14.53
N GLN A 121 5.02 -5.72 -14.16
CA GLN A 121 6.12 -5.04 -14.83
C GLN A 121 7.46 -5.31 -14.11
N PRO A 122 8.56 -5.52 -14.84
CA PRO A 122 9.87 -5.94 -14.27
C PRO A 122 10.45 -4.97 -13.24
N GLU A 123 10.14 -3.69 -13.31
CA GLU A 123 10.57 -2.68 -12.32
C GLU A 123 9.97 -2.90 -10.92
N LYS A 124 8.90 -3.68 -10.81
CA LYS A 124 8.14 -3.91 -9.58
C LYS A 124 8.63 -5.12 -8.77
N ARG A 125 9.35 -6.05 -9.41
CA ARG A 125 9.93 -7.22 -8.72
C ARG A 125 10.99 -6.84 -7.69
N GLN A 126 11.73 -5.73 -7.91
CA GLN A 126 12.72 -5.26 -6.95
C GLN A 126 12.08 -4.64 -5.69
N PHE A 127 10.86 -4.14 -5.81
CA PHE A 127 10.13 -3.56 -4.70
C PHE A 127 9.68 -4.61 -3.70
N VAL A 128 9.03 -5.66 -4.17
CA VAL A 128 8.55 -6.76 -3.31
C VAL A 128 9.70 -7.41 -2.54
N SER A 129 10.86 -7.59 -3.17
CA SER A 129 12.01 -8.22 -2.51
C SER A 129 12.72 -7.37 -1.45
N LYS A 130 12.59 -6.03 -1.51
CA LYS A 130 13.27 -5.12 -0.57
C LYS A 130 12.43 -4.69 0.64
N VAL A 131 11.12 -4.54 0.45
CA VAL A 131 10.23 -4.06 1.51
C VAL A 131 9.60 -5.22 2.27
N TRP A 132 9.33 -6.30 1.57
CA TRP A 132 8.63 -7.47 2.06
C TRP A 132 9.27 -8.20 3.24
N PRO A 133 10.57 -8.50 3.23
CA PRO A 133 11.20 -9.16 4.37
C PRO A 133 11.12 -8.34 5.66
N SER A 134 11.09 -7.01 5.54
CA SER A 134 11.04 -6.13 6.71
C SER A 134 9.65 -6.07 7.36
N LEU A 135 8.59 -6.34 6.59
CA LEU A 135 7.22 -6.40 7.10
C LEU A 135 6.90 -7.77 7.73
N LEU A 136 7.48 -8.85 7.19
CA LEU A 136 7.24 -10.21 7.68
C LEU A 136 7.99 -10.55 8.97
N ILE A 137 9.13 -9.91 9.24
CA ILE A 137 9.97 -10.20 10.42
C ILE A 137 9.33 -9.68 11.73
N GLY A 138 8.37 -8.73 11.64
CA GLY A 138 7.67 -8.18 12.80
C GLY A 138 6.38 -8.89 13.22
N CYS A 139 5.83 -9.72 12.37
CA CYS A 139 4.55 -10.40 12.61
C CYS A 139 4.70 -11.88 12.23
N GLY A 140 4.59 -12.75 13.23
CA GLY A 140 4.51 -14.20 13.00
C GLY A 140 3.22 -14.53 12.23
N VAL A 141 3.25 -14.42 10.91
CA VAL A 141 2.10 -14.73 10.06
C VAL A 141 2.00 -16.23 9.93
N VAL A 142 1.10 -16.81 10.68
CA VAL A 142 0.54 -18.12 10.36
C VAL A 142 -0.47 -17.88 9.24
N LEU A 143 -0.11 -18.23 8.01
CA LEU A 143 -1.07 -18.31 6.92
C LEU A 143 -2.15 -19.33 7.33
N SER A 144 -3.32 -18.85 7.70
CA SER A 144 -4.42 -19.74 8.01
C SER A 144 -4.86 -20.48 6.74
N ALA A 145 -5.14 -21.76 6.87
CA ALA A 145 -5.54 -22.65 5.76
C ALA A 145 -6.76 -22.16 4.96
N ALA A 146 -7.48 -21.17 5.42
CA ALA A 146 -8.61 -20.56 4.74
C ALA A 146 -8.23 -19.81 3.45
N VAL A 147 -7.01 -19.30 3.32
CA VAL A 147 -6.54 -18.58 2.13
C VAL A 147 -6.25 -19.56 0.99
N ILE A 148 -5.89 -20.82 1.30
CA ILE A 148 -5.58 -21.85 0.30
C ILE A 148 -6.86 -22.39 -0.35
N ALA A 149 -7.98 -22.38 0.34
CA ALA A 149 -9.25 -22.91 -0.16
C ALA A 149 -9.89 -22.02 -1.26
N ILE A 150 -9.57 -20.72 -1.31
CA ILE A 150 -10.14 -19.79 -2.30
C ILE A 150 -9.39 -19.88 -3.65
N LEU A 151 -8.12 -20.31 -3.65
CA LEU A 151 -7.31 -20.43 -4.87
C LEU A 151 -7.44 -21.78 -5.58
N GLY A 152 -8.15 -22.73 -4.99
CA GLY A 152 -8.27 -24.13 -5.49
C GLY A 152 -9.53 -24.43 -6.30
N HIS A 153 -10.41 -23.46 -6.61
CA HIS A 153 -11.71 -23.78 -7.20
C HIS A 153 -11.97 -23.11 -8.54
N ASP A 154 -10.98 -23.12 -9.41
CA ASP A 154 -11.22 -22.80 -10.83
C ASP A 154 -10.35 -23.67 -11.74
N LYS A 155 -10.73 -24.94 -11.80
CA LYS A 155 -10.40 -25.88 -12.89
C LYS A 155 -11.54 -26.89 -13.02
N ASP A 156 -12.49 -26.57 -13.87
CA ASP A 156 -13.16 -27.47 -14.81
C ASP A 156 -13.89 -26.66 -15.87
#